data_ba1c61825236d616993bc7fc310257df
#
_entry.id   ba1c61825236d616993bc7fc310257df
#
_cell.length_a   1.000
_cell.length_b   1.000
_cell.length_c   1.000
_cell.angle_alpha   90.00
_cell.angle_beta   90.00
_cell.angle_gamma   90.00
#
_symmetry.space_group_name_H-M   'P 1'
#
loop_
_entity.id
_entity.type
_entity.pdbx_description
1 polymer ?
#
loop_
_entity_poly.entity_id
_entity_poly.type
_entity_poly.pdbx_seq_one_letter_code
_entity_poly.pdbx_strand_id
1 'polypeptide(L)'
;MVRWGVLSTGSIVNDFVLALKRTPDAELYAVASRTQAAADEFASKHGFQRAYEGYAALVADEQVEIVYIATPHAFHCDNILMCLEAGKHVLSEKPMAVNAQQTEACIAKAKEKNLFLMEGMWTRFFPTTRAVRKAVTDGAIGKVISVTASLGFKSEPEFNERLFLPELAGGALFDVGIYPAMWISMVLGTPQKVTAQAVMTASGVDSQTFATFEYDNGAMAHMQCSFNGCLQNEIVIVGETGFIKVSAPTQAPDTYSITTRQDEKFDPLLQRGKTVTVTTPLDPPHYGEAPGYNFVGSQGFVYEAMAVHEALKNKWIEHPEMPLAETLAMAKIFDQVRAQIGLRYPWDKD
;
A
#
# COMPACT_ATOMS: atom_id res chain seq x y z
N MET A 1 -17.45 19.47 -2.37
CA MET A 1 -17.01 18.31 -3.19
C MET A 1 -15.53 18.50 -3.49
N VAL A 2 -14.76 17.42 -3.53
CA VAL A 2 -13.33 17.41 -3.85
C VAL A 2 -13.15 16.95 -5.31
N ARG A 3 -12.53 17.79 -6.14
CA ARG A 3 -12.34 17.54 -7.57
C ARG A 3 -11.06 16.75 -7.81
N TRP A 4 -11.23 15.48 -8.17
CA TRP A 4 -10.14 14.55 -8.42
C TRP A 4 -9.67 14.60 -9.86
N GLY A 5 -8.36 14.75 -10.03
CA GLY A 5 -7.64 14.40 -11.23
C GLY A 5 -7.00 13.02 -11.11
N VAL A 6 -6.89 12.29 -12.21
CA VAL A 6 -6.34 10.94 -12.21
C VAL A 6 -5.29 10.80 -13.31
N LEU A 7 -4.09 10.36 -12.96
CA LEU A 7 -3.02 10.08 -13.91
C LEU A 7 -2.94 8.57 -14.20
N SER A 8 -3.13 8.20 -15.47
CA SER A 8 -3.20 6.84 -16.01
C SER A 8 -4.65 6.33 -16.15
N THR A 9 -4.78 5.28 -16.95
CA THR A 9 -6.04 4.58 -17.25
C THR A 9 -5.89 3.06 -17.07
N GLY A 10 -4.95 2.65 -16.20
CA GLY A 10 -4.64 1.24 -15.92
C GLY A 10 -5.71 0.54 -15.06
N SER A 11 -5.52 -0.76 -14.84
CA SER A 11 -6.50 -1.60 -14.12
C SER A 11 -6.77 -1.12 -12.70
N ILE A 12 -5.74 -0.68 -11.96
CA ILE A 12 -5.92 -0.18 -10.60
C ILE A 12 -6.69 1.15 -10.56
N VAL A 13 -6.50 1.99 -11.60
CA VAL A 13 -7.25 3.24 -11.75
C VAL A 13 -8.75 2.98 -11.93
N ASN A 14 -9.11 1.96 -12.72
CA ASN A 14 -10.51 1.54 -12.83
C ASN A 14 -11.11 1.24 -11.46
N ASP A 15 -10.40 0.49 -10.63
CA ASP A 15 -10.86 0.07 -9.32
C ASP A 15 -10.97 1.25 -8.34
N PHE A 16 -9.95 2.11 -8.30
CA PHE A 16 -9.98 3.32 -7.49
C PHE A 16 -11.14 4.26 -7.89
N VAL A 17 -11.36 4.46 -9.18
CA VAL A 17 -12.45 5.31 -9.70
C VAL A 17 -13.82 4.74 -9.35
N LEU A 18 -14.00 3.41 -9.40
CA LEU A 18 -15.24 2.78 -8.96
C LEU A 18 -15.50 2.99 -7.46
N ALA A 19 -14.47 2.91 -6.63
CA ALA A 19 -14.58 3.22 -5.21
C ALA A 19 -14.81 4.72 -4.98
N LEU A 20 -14.14 5.59 -5.74
CA LEU A 20 -14.30 7.04 -5.64
C LEU A 20 -15.74 7.49 -5.96
N LYS A 21 -16.44 6.84 -6.91
CA LYS A 21 -17.87 7.07 -7.17
C LYS A 21 -18.77 6.79 -5.96
N ARG A 22 -18.30 5.97 -5.03
CA ARG A 22 -19.01 5.62 -3.79
C ARG A 22 -18.55 6.46 -2.60
N THR A 23 -17.50 7.27 -2.80
CA THR A 23 -16.95 8.13 -1.76
C THR A 23 -17.79 9.42 -1.68
N PRO A 24 -18.35 9.75 -0.51
CA PRO A 24 -19.10 11.01 -0.35
C PRO A 24 -18.24 12.21 -0.74
N ASP A 25 -18.87 13.19 -1.39
CA ASP A 25 -18.25 14.45 -1.80
C ASP A 25 -17.05 14.32 -2.77
N ALA A 26 -16.84 13.17 -3.41
CA ALA A 26 -15.87 13.00 -4.46
C ALA A 26 -16.47 13.39 -5.83
N GLU A 27 -15.68 14.11 -6.63
CA GLU A 27 -16.03 14.48 -8.00
C GLU A 27 -14.97 13.96 -8.96
N LEU A 28 -15.38 13.12 -9.92
CA LEU A 28 -14.53 12.65 -11.01
C LEU A 28 -14.37 13.78 -12.04
N TYR A 29 -13.37 14.63 -11.82
CA TYR A 29 -13.25 15.85 -12.62
C TYR A 29 -12.42 15.62 -13.88
N ALA A 30 -11.18 15.14 -13.76
CA ALA A 30 -10.26 15.02 -14.88
C ALA A 30 -9.51 13.69 -14.90
N VAL A 31 -9.27 13.13 -16.09
CA VAL A 31 -8.37 12.00 -16.29
C VAL A 31 -7.36 12.31 -17.39
N ALA A 32 -6.13 11.86 -17.22
CA ALA A 32 -5.09 11.97 -18.22
C ALA A 32 -4.46 10.62 -18.57
N SER A 33 -4.17 10.45 -19.85
CA SER A 33 -3.47 9.30 -20.39
C SER A 33 -2.36 9.72 -21.36
N ARG A 34 -1.53 8.77 -21.80
CA ARG A 34 -0.47 9.02 -22.79
C ARG A 34 -1.01 9.42 -24.17
N THR A 35 -2.25 9.03 -24.46
CA THR A 35 -2.93 9.39 -25.71
C THR A 35 -4.32 9.96 -25.40
N GLN A 36 -4.79 10.92 -26.21
CA GLN A 36 -6.12 11.49 -26.07
C GLN A 36 -7.21 10.42 -26.18
N ALA A 37 -7.09 9.50 -27.13
CA ALA A 37 -8.08 8.43 -27.33
C ALA A 37 -8.29 7.58 -26.09
N ALA A 38 -7.22 7.17 -25.38
CA ALA A 38 -7.33 6.41 -24.16
C ALA A 38 -7.93 7.24 -23.00
N ALA A 39 -7.63 8.53 -22.94
CA ALA A 39 -8.23 9.43 -21.96
C ALA A 39 -9.72 9.62 -22.21
N ASP A 40 -10.14 9.83 -23.46
CA ASP A 40 -11.54 10.01 -23.86
C ASP A 40 -12.37 8.75 -23.59
N GLU A 41 -11.86 7.58 -23.95
CA GLU A 41 -12.51 6.30 -23.70
C GLU A 41 -12.75 6.09 -22.19
N PHE A 42 -11.70 6.30 -21.38
CA PHE A 42 -11.79 6.14 -19.94
C PHE A 42 -12.72 7.17 -19.30
N ALA A 43 -12.65 8.42 -19.75
CA ALA A 43 -13.53 9.49 -19.29
C ALA A 43 -15.01 9.18 -19.60
N SER A 44 -15.30 8.73 -20.81
CA SER A 44 -16.64 8.32 -21.22
C SER A 44 -17.16 7.15 -20.39
N LYS A 45 -16.33 6.11 -20.18
CA LYS A 45 -16.68 4.93 -19.41
C LYS A 45 -17.02 5.27 -17.95
N HIS A 46 -16.29 6.19 -17.36
CA HIS A 46 -16.39 6.49 -15.94
C HIS A 46 -17.12 7.79 -15.60
N GLY A 47 -17.38 8.65 -16.58
CA GLY A 47 -18.10 9.90 -16.41
C GLY A 47 -17.23 11.05 -15.87
N PHE A 48 -15.96 11.12 -16.28
CA PHE A 48 -15.12 12.29 -16.04
C PHE A 48 -15.58 13.48 -16.89
N GLN A 49 -15.44 14.67 -16.35
CA GLN A 49 -15.82 15.90 -17.07
C GLN A 49 -14.77 16.34 -18.09
N ARG A 50 -13.50 15.98 -17.88
CA ARG A 50 -12.36 16.35 -18.69
C ARG A 50 -11.47 15.16 -18.99
N ALA A 51 -10.91 15.12 -20.18
CA ALA A 51 -9.93 14.13 -20.62
C ALA A 51 -8.75 14.83 -21.26
N TYR A 52 -7.53 14.46 -20.89
CA TYR A 52 -6.30 15.11 -21.33
C TYR A 52 -5.31 14.12 -21.91
N GLU A 53 -4.67 14.50 -23.01
CA GLU A 53 -3.44 13.87 -23.47
C GLU A 53 -2.26 14.44 -22.70
N GLY A 54 -1.48 13.55 -22.05
CA GLY A 54 -0.33 13.95 -21.23
C GLY A 54 -0.70 14.49 -19.85
N TYR A 55 0.13 14.17 -18.89
CA TYR A 55 -0.13 14.48 -17.48
C TYR A 55 0.01 15.97 -17.14
N ALA A 56 0.92 16.67 -17.84
CA ALA A 56 1.12 18.10 -17.66
C ALA A 56 -0.15 18.93 -17.96
N ALA A 57 -0.94 18.52 -18.94
CA ALA A 57 -2.19 19.20 -19.28
C ALA A 57 -3.23 19.10 -18.15
N LEU A 58 -3.35 17.94 -17.51
CA LEU A 58 -4.25 17.75 -16.37
C LEU A 58 -3.81 18.60 -15.16
N VAL A 59 -2.52 18.61 -14.82
CA VAL A 59 -2.05 19.35 -13.64
C VAL A 59 -2.10 20.87 -13.84
N ALA A 60 -2.13 21.35 -15.09
CA ALA A 60 -2.33 22.75 -15.41
C ALA A 60 -3.80 23.21 -15.24
N ASP A 61 -4.75 22.29 -15.14
CA ASP A 61 -6.15 22.65 -14.90
C ASP A 61 -6.35 23.11 -13.46
N GLU A 62 -6.67 24.40 -13.28
CA GLU A 62 -6.87 25.02 -11.96
C GLU A 62 -8.04 24.42 -11.17
N GLN A 63 -8.98 23.76 -11.84
CA GLN A 63 -10.13 23.16 -11.18
C GLN A 63 -9.80 21.81 -10.49
N VAL A 64 -8.71 21.15 -10.88
CA VAL A 64 -8.23 19.94 -10.18
C VAL A 64 -7.66 20.32 -8.82
N GLU A 65 -8.16 19.71 -7.75
CA GLU A 65 -7.71 19.98 -6.37
C GLU A 65 -6.69 18.96 -5.89
N ILE A 66 -6.95 17.68 -6.19
CA ILE A 66 -6.08 16.56 -5.81
C ILE A 66 -5.88 15.64 -7.00
N VAL A 67 -4.70 15.04 -7.08
CA VAL A 67 -4.34 14.10 -8.15
C VAL A 67 -4.04 12.72 -7.55
N TYR A 68 -4.75 11.70 -8.05
CA TYR A 68 -4.39 10.30 -7.83
C TYR A 68 -3.40 9.85 -8.90
N ILE A 69 -2.23 9.39 -8.46
CA ILE A 69 -1.15 8.92 -9.33
C ILE A 69 -1.09 7.40 -9.28
N ALA A 70 -1.36 6.75 -10.42
CA ALA A 70 -1.32 5.30 -10.56
C ALA A 70 -0.62 4.87 -11.86
N THR A 71 0.47 5.52 -12.15
CA THR A 71 1.44 5.14 -13.18
C THR A 71 2.28 3.95 -12.70
N PRO A 72 3.11 3.31 -13.53
CA PRO A 72 4.09 2.35 -13.02
C PRO A 72 5.04 3.01 -11.99
N HIS A 73 5.55 2.22 -11.05
CA HIS A 73 6.34 2.68 -9.88
C HIS A 73 7.47 3.63 -10.25
N ALA A 74 8.14 3.35 -11.35
CA ALA A 74 9.25 4.13 -11.90
C ALA A 74 8.94 5.62 -12.13
N PHE A 75 7.68 5.97 -12.36
CA PHE A 75 7.25 7.31 -12.71
C PHE A 75 6.56 8.06 -11.55
N HIS A 76 6.41 7.43 -10.38
CA HIS A 76 5.71 8.05 -9.25
C HIS A 76 6.40 9.35 -8.81
N CYS A 77 7.71 9.31 -8.57
CA CYS A 77 8.46 10.48 -8.09
C CYS A 77 8.28 11.70 -9.00
N ASP A 78 8.52 11.55 -10.30
CA ASP A 78 8.43 12.65 -11.26
C ASP A 78 7.00 13.20 -11.34
N ASN A 79 6.00 12.32 -11.33
CA ASN A 79 4.60 12.73 -11.35
C ASN A 79 4.17 13.41 -10.04
N ILE A 80 4.65 12.95 -8.88
CA ILE A 80 4.40 13.60 -7.59
C ILE A 80 4.98 15.02 -7.61
N LEU A 81 6.26 15.16 -7.99
CA LEU A 81 6.93 16.45 -8.03
C LEU A 81 6.24 17.42 -9.00
N MET A 82 5.82 16.95 -10.17
CA MET A 82 5.07 17.74 -11.15
C MET A 82 3.72 18.22 -10.57
N CYS A 83 2.96 17.36 -9.91
CA CYS A 83 1.68 17.73 -9.30
C CYS A 83 1.86 18.75 -8.17
N LEU A 84 2.82 18.50 -7.26
CA LEU A 84 3.11 19.41 -6.14
C LEU A 84 3.62 20.78 -6.65
N GLU A 85 4.45 20.82 -7.69
CA GLU A 85 4.92 22.06 -8.28
C GLU A 85 3.76 22.89 -8.88
N ALA A 86 2.78 22.20 -9.47
CA ALA A 86 1.56 22.82 -9.98
C ALA A 86 0.52 23.17 -8.91
N GLY A 87 0.84 23.00 -7.62
CA GLY A 87 -0.05 23.35 -6.50
C GLY A 87 -1.16 22.33 -6.25
N LYS A 88 -1.02 21.07 -6.69
CA LYS A 88 -2.01 20.03 -6.49
C LYS A 88 -1.66 19.17 -5.27
N HIS A 89 -2.68 18.82 -4.48
CA HIS A 89 -2.57 17.76 -3.48
C HIS A 89 -2.37 16.40 -4.17
N VAL A 90 -1.74 15.44 -3.50
CA VAL A 90 -1.37 14.17 -4.12
C VAL A 90 -1.71 12.97 -3.23
N LEU A 91 -2.40 11.99 -3.83
CA LEU A 91 -2.42 10.59 -3.41
C LEU A 91 -1.66 9.78 -4.46
N SER A 92 -0.54 9.17 -4.10
CA SER A 92 0.24 8.34 -5.02
C SER A 92 0.15 6.88 -4.67
N GLU A 93 -0.08 6.02 -5.66
CA GLU A 93 0.04 4.57 -5.47
C GLU A 93 1.38 4.18 -4.83
N LYS A 94 1.33 3.04 -4.12
CA LYS A 94 2.49 2.42 -3.49
C LYS A 94 3.37 1.69 -4.53
N PRO A 95 4.67 1.58 -4.27
CA PRO A 95 5.46 2.39 -3.33
C PRO A 95 5.53 3.84 -3.81
N MET A 96 5.65 4.80 -2.86
CA MET A 96 5.67 6.23 -3.22
C MET A 96 6.74 6.56 -4.27
N ALA A 97 7.91 5.94 -4.17
CA ALA A 97 8.99 6.09 -5.13
C ALA A 97 9.89 4.84 -5.13
N VAL A 98 10.88 4.79 -6.03
CA VAL A 98 11.74 3.61 -6.19
C VAL A 98 12.87 3.51 -5.15
N ASN A 99 13.16 4.56 -4.39
CA ASN A 99 14.14 4.57 -3.31
C ASN A 99 13.86 5.68 -2.28
N ALA A 100 14.59 5.64 -1.16
CA ALA A 100 14.45 6.62 -0.09
C ALA A 100 14.81 8.05 -0.53
N GLN A 101 15.79 8.23 -1.41
CA GLN A 101 16.19 9.55 -1.90
C GLN A 101 15.04 10.24 -2.68
N GLN A 102 14.39 9.52 -3.58
CA GLN A 102 13.23 10.03 -4.31
C GLN A 102 12.04 10.30 -3.38
N THR A 103 11.78 9.39 -2.44
CA THR A 103 10.74 9.55 -1.42
C THR A 103 10.97 10.82 -0.59
N GLU A 104 12.21 11.06 -0.16
CA GLU A 104 12.59 12.25 0.59
C GLU A 104 12.40 13.55 -0.22
N ALA A 105 12.73 13.52 -1.52
CA ALA A 105 12.49 14.65 -2.42
C ALA A 105 11.00 14.99 -2.56
N CYS A 106 10.13 13.98 -2.71
CA CYS A 106 8.68 14.16 -2.74
C CYS A 106 8.15 14.76 -1.44
N ILE A 107 8.60 14.25 -0.29
CA ILE A 107 8.21 14.74 1.03
C ILE A 107 8.68 16.20 1.23
N ALA A 108 9.93 16.52 0.87
CA ALA A 108 10.46 17.85 0.95
C ALA A 108 9.65 18.85 0.12
N LYS A 109 9.28 18.48 -1.11
CA LYS A 109 8.46 19.29 -2.01
C LYS A 109 7.05 19.52 -1.44
N ALA A 110 6.41 18.50 -0.90
CA ALA A 110 5.09 18.62 -0.29
C ALA A 110 5.11 19.61 0.91
N LYS A 111 6.14 19.52 1.75
CA LYS A 111 6.35 20.47 2.86
C LYS A 111 6.65 21.88 2.38
N GLU A 112 7.52 22.05 1.38
CA GLU A 112 7.84 23.35 0.77
C GLU A 112 6.59 24.07 0.26
N LYS A 113 5.71 23.32 -0.44
CA LYS A 113 4.48 23.84 -1.03
C LYS A 113 3.31 23.90 -0.06
N ASN A 114 3.45 23.35 1.15
CA ASN A 114 2.37 23.17 2.13
C ASN A 114 1.16 22.44 1.53
N LEU A 115 1.41 21.35 0.81
CA LEU A 115 0.42 20.53 0.14
C LEU A 115 0.31 19.15 0.76
N PHE A 116 -0.88 18.59 0.73
CA PHE A 116 -1.12 17.21 1.16
C PHE A 116 -0.42 16.23 0.22
N LEU A 117 0.31 15.28 0.81
CA LEU A 117 0.89 14.12 0.15
C LEU A 117 0.64 12.87 0.98
N MET A 118 0.16 11.80 0.35
CA MET A 118 0.00 10.50 1.01
C MET A 118 0.39 9.38 0.05
N GLU A 119 1.08 8.35 0.59
CA GLU A 119 1.27 7.08 -0.09
C GLU A 119 -0.01 6.26 -0.03
N GLY A 120 -0.43 5.71 -1.16
CA GLY A 120 -1.63 4.90 -1.33
C GLY A 120 -1.51 3.51 -0.71
N MET A 121 -1.22 3.46 0.58
CA MET A 121 -1.20 2.24 1.37
C MET A 121 -2.61 1.94 1.90
N TRP A 122 -3.53 1.71 0.99
CA TRP A 122 -4.96 1.55 1.22
C TRP A 122 -5.33 0.57 2.34
N THR A 123 -4.56 -0.51 2.50
CA THR A 123 -4.72 -1.53 3.55
C THR A 123 -4.81 -0.93 4.95
N ARG A 124 -4.13 0.18 5.22
CA ARG A 124 -4.11 0.83 6.54
C ARG A 124 -5.47 1.36 6.97
N PHE A 125 -6.30 1.71 6.00
CA PHE A 125 -7.58 2.38 6.24
C PHE A 125 -8.76 1.39 6.37
N PHE A 126 -8.53 0.12 6.12
CA PHE A 126 -9.56 -0.91 6.30
C PHE A 126 -10.00 -1.02 7.77
N PRO A 127 -11.31 -1.17 8.03
CA PRO A 127 -11.81 -1.32 9.40
C PRO A 127 -11.13 -2.44 10.17
N THR A 128 -10.85 -3.58 9.51
CA THR A 128 -10.12 -4.71 10.10
C THR A 128 -8.70 -4.34 10.49
N THR A 129 -7.95 -3.62 9.64
CA THR A 129 -6.60 -3.16 9.96
C THR A 129 -6.60 -2.21 11.15
N ARG A 130 -7.54 -1.26 11.19
CA ARG A 130 -7.72 -0.34 12.30
C ARG A 130 -8.06 -1.08 13.61
N ALA A 131 -8.93 -2.09 13.53
CA ALA A 131 -9.28 -2.92 14.69
C ALA A 131 -8.10 -3.72 15.22
N VAL A 132 -7.29 -4.32 14.35
CA VAL A 132 -6.06 -5.04 14.72
C VAL A 132 -5.05 -4.09 15.36
N ARG A 133 -4.80 -2.93 14.74
CA ARG A 133 -3.92 -1.89 15.29
C ARG A 133 -4.37 -1.47 16.70
N LYS A 134 -5.67 -1.22 16.87
CA LYS A 134 -6.24 -0.88 18.17
C LYS A 134 -6.05 -2.00 19.19
N ALA A 135 -6.32 -3.25 18.83
CA ALA A 135 -6.15 -4.41 19.73
C ALA A 135 -4.69 -4.55 20.21
N VAL A 136 -3.70 -4.34 19.31
CA VAL A 136 -2.27 -4.34 19.67
C VAL A 136 -1.97 -3.17 20.60
N THR A 137 -2.42 -1.96 20.29
CA THR A 137 -2.16 -0.76 21.10
C THR A 137 -2.80 -0.84 22.48
N ASP A 138 -4.00 -1.43 22.58
CA ASP A 138 -4.71 -1.65 23.86
C ASP A 138 -4.10 -2.80 24.70
N GLY A 139 -3.08 -3.51 24.18
CA GLY A 139 -2.39 -4.57 24.89
C GLY A 139 -3.16 -5.89 24.95
N ALA A 140 -4.08 -6.15 24.00
CA ALA A 140 -4.93 -7.36 24.01
C ALA A 140 -4.15 -8.69 24.01
N ILE A 141 -2.89 -8.68 23.55
CA ILE A 141 -1.99 -9.85 23.51
C ILE A 141 -0.71 -9.65 24.35
N GLY A 142 -0.65 -8.59 25.17
CA GLY A 142 0.56 -8.19 25.90
C GLY A 142 1.60 -7.55 24.97
N LYS A 143 2.86 -7.48 25.43
CA LYS A 143 3.98 -6.96 24.60
C LYS A 143 4.16 -7.86 23.38
N VAL A 144 4.28 -7.24 22.19
CA VAL A 144 4.53 -7.99 20.96
C VAL A 144 5.94 -8.58 20.98
N ILE A 145 6.03 -9.88 20.69
CA ILE A 145 7.28 -10.66 20.64
C ILE A 145 7.73 -10.84 19.19
N SER A 146 6.78 -11.16 18.30
CA SER A 146 7.13 -11.39 16.90
C SER A 146 5.96 -11.11 15.95
N VAL A 147 6.31 -10.83 14.68
CA VAL A 147 5.35 -10.71 13.57
C VAL A 147 5.84 -11.56 12.41
N THR A 148 4.97 -12.41 11.88
CA THR A 148 5.20 -13.12 10.62
C THR A 148 4.15 -12.66 9.61
N ALA A 149 4.60 -12.27 8.41
CA ALA A 149 3.74 -11.72 7.39
C ALA A 149 4.10 -12.26 6.01
N SER A 150 3.11 -12.67 5.22
CA SER A 150 3.33 -13.18 3.88
C SER A 150 2.27 -12.70 2.90
N LEU A 151 2.69 -12.44 1.66
CA LEU A 151 1.81 -12.22 0.51
C LEU A 151 2.49 -12.72 -0.76
N GLY A 152 1.81 -13.56 -1.52
CA GLY A 152 2.31 -14.04 -2.80
C GLY A 152 1.26 -14.76 -3.62
N PHE A 153 1.43 -14.68 -4.91
CA PHE A 153 0.65 -15.38 -5.91
C PHE A 153 1.55 -15.77 -7.08
N LYS A 154 1.12 -16.75 -7.87
CA LYS A 154 1.88 -17.09 -9.06
C LYS A 154 1.63 -16.06 -10.16
N SER A 155 2.70 -15.46 -10.68
CA SER A 155 2.68 -14.61 -11.86
C SER A 155 3.85 -14.96 -12.80
N GLU A 156 3.65 -14.72 -14.08
CA GLU A 156 4.63 -14.94 -15.13
C GLU A 156 4.65 -13.73 -16.07
N PRO A 157 5.79 -13.45 -16.77
CA PRO A 157 5.91 -12.28 -17.66
C PRO A 157 4.81 -12.21 -18.72
N GLU A 158 4.35 -13.37 -19.23
CA GLU A 158 3.33 -13.47 -20.27
C GLU A 158 1.96 -12.92 -19.81
N PHE A 159 1.69 -12.93 -18.50
CA PHE A 159 0.43 -12.43 -17.93
C PHE A 159 0.55 -11.01 -17.41
N ASN A 160 1.74 -10.60 -16.94
CA ASN A 160 1.95 -9.29 -16.36
C ASN A 160 3.41 -8.85 -16.49
N GLU A 161 3.82 -8.51 -17.71
CA GLU A 161 5.19 -8.13 -18.06
C GLU A 161 5.74 -7.02 -17.14
N ARG A 162 4.91 -6.04 -16.75
CA ARG A 162 5.29 -4.92 -15.87
C ARG A 162 5.98 -5.37 -14.58
N LEU A 163 5.56 -6.49 -14.01
CA LEU A 163 6.12 -7.02 -12.76
C LEU A 163 7.56 -7.52 -12.90
N PHE A 164 8.01 -7.75 -14.12
CA PHE A 164 9.29 -8.36 -14.43
C PHE A 164 10.26 -7.39 -15.14
N LEU A 165 9.89 -6.12 -15.28
CA LEU A 165 10.70 -5.10 -15.96
C LEU A 165 11.37 -4.17 -14.93
N PRO A 166 12.72 -4.16 -14.84
CA PRO A 166 13.45 -3.25 -13.97
C PRO A 166 13.23 -1.76 -14.35
N GLU A 167 12.98 -1.47 -15.63
CA GLU A 167 12.65 -0.13 -16.14
C GLU A 167 11.29 0.40 -15.64
N LEU A 168 10.45 -0.46 -15.11
CA LEU A 168 9.18 -0.09 -14.48
C LEU A 168 9.21 -0.27 -12.96
N ALA A 169 10.39 -0.53 -12.39
CA ALA A 169 10.60 -0.88 -10.99
C ALA A 169 9.73 -2.07 -10.57
N GLY A 170 9.77 -3.16 -11.37
CA GLY A 170 9.11 -4.43 -11.10
C GLY A 170 9.77 -5.18 -9.94
N GLY A 171 9.28 -6.38 -9.66
CA GLY A 171 9.75 -7.26 -8.59
C GLY A 171 8.68 -7.51 -7.52
N ALA A 172 8.77 -8.68 -6.89
CA ALA A 172 7.84 -9.10 -5.86
C ALA A 172 7.93 -8.21 -4.61
N LEU A 173 9.13 -7.73 -4.28
CA LEU A 173 9.35 -6.86 -3.13
C LEU A 173 8.49 -5.58 -3.20
N PHE A 174 8.52 -4.89 -4.35
CA PHE A 174 7.80 -3.62 -4.51
C PHE A 174 6.31 -3.81 -4.73
N ASP A 175 5.91 -4.80 -5.52
CA ASP A 175 4.50 -4.95 -5.87
C ASP A 175 3.69 -5.54 -4.71
N VAL A 176 4.17 -6.62 -4.09
CA VAL A 176 3.45 -7.33 -3.02
C VAL A 176 4.15 -7.36 -1.68
N GLY A 177 5.49 -7.30 -1.63
CA GLY A 177 6.26 -7.30 -0.39
C GLY A 177 6.02 -6.08 0.49
N ILE A 178 5.55 -4.99 -0.10
CA ILE A 178 5.20 -3.77 0.63
C ILE A 178 4.05 -4.00 1.64
N TYR A 179 3.12 -4.92 1.37
CA TYR A 179 2.00 -5.22 2.27
C TYR A 179 2.45 -5.94 3.56
N PRO A 180 3.18 -7.09 3.51
CA PRO A 180 3.74 -7.69 4.72
C PRO A 180 4.69 -6.73 5.47
N ALA A 181 5.50 -5.94 4.76
CA ALA A 181 6.36 -4.95 5.39
C ALA A 181 5.56 -3.85 6.11
N MET A 182 4.47 -3.38 5.51
CA MET A 182 3.55 -2.42 6.11
C MET A 182 2.94 -2.95 7.42
N TRP A 183 2.47 -4.21 7.44
CA TRP A 183 1.93 -4.83 8.63
C TRP A 183 2.97 -4.89 9.77
N ILE A 184 4.20 -5.28 9.44
CA ILE A 184 5.32 -5.34 10.39
C ILE A 184 5.65 -3.94 10.92
N SER A 185 5.81 -2.95 10.03
CA SER A 185 6.12 -1.57 10.40
C SER A 185 5.02 -0.93 11.26
N MET A 186 3.75 -1.18 10.93
CA MET A 186 2.60 -0.67 11.69
C MET A 186 2.61 -1.16 13.14
N VAL A 187 3.07 -2.40 13.38
CA VAL A 187 3.05 -3.05 14.70
C VAL A 187 4.32 -2.78 15.49
N LEU A 188 5.49 -2.85 14.85
CA LEU A 188 6.80 -2.82 15.51
C LEU A 188 7.62 -1.57 15.22
N GLY A 189 7.21 -0.75 14.26
CA GLY A 189 7.95 0.45 13.83
C GLY A 189 9.17 0.12 12.98
N THR A 190 10.23 0.94 13.09
CA THR A 190 11.46 0.80 12.33
C THR A 190 12.40 -0.22 12.97
N PRO A 191 12.89 -1.24 12.24
CA PRO A 191 13.83 -2.21 12.77
C PRO A 191 15.24 -1.62 12.96
N GLN A 192 16.00 -2.18 13.90
CA GLN A 192 17.41 -1.89 14.10
C GLN A 192 18.28 -2.56 13.02
N LYS A 193 17.91 -3.79 12.63
CA LYS A 193 18.65 -4.57 11.63
C LYS A 193 17.71 -5.30 10.68
N VAL A 194 18.11 -5.34 9.41
CA VAL A 194 17.43 -6.04 8.33
C VAL A 194 18.38 -7.06 7.72
N THR A 195 17.88 -8.28 7.48
CA THR A 195 18.61 -9.33 6.73
C THR A 195 17.67 -9.89 5.66
N ALA A 196 18.13 -10.00 4.42
CA ALA A 196 17.29 -10.40 3.31
C ALA A 196 17.99 -11.35 2.34
N GLN A 197 17.19 -12.21 1.71
CA GLN A 197 17.58 -13.10 0.61
C GLN A 197 16.45 -13.14 -0.43
N ALA A 198 16.82 -13.38 -1.69
CA ALA A 198 15.85 -13.40 -2.78
C ALA A 198 16.19 -14.44 -3.85
N VAL A 199 15.18 -14.81 -4.61
CA VAL A 199 15.31 -15.48 -5.90
C VAL A 199 15.11 -14.43 -6.99
N MET A 200 16.13 -14.23 -7.81
CA MET A 200 16.10 -13.24 -8.88
C MET A 200 15.61 -13.86 -10.19
N THR A 201 14.91 -13.08 -10.99
CA THR A 201 14.53 -13.43 -12.37
C THR A 201 15.68 -13.19 -13.34
N ALA A 202 15.54 -13.68 -14.57
CA ALA A 202 16.51 -13.40 -15.63
C ALA A 202 16.57 -11.91 -16.01
N SER A 203 15.51 -11.15 -15.79
CA SER A 203 15.48 -9.70 -16.03
C SER A 203 16.14 -8.86 -14.93
N GLY A 204 16.52 -9.49 -13.80
CA GLY A 204 17.23 -8.83 -12.71
C GLY A 204 16.33 -8.25 -11.60
N VAL A 205 15.00 -8.47 -11.65
CA VAL A 205 14.12 -8.18 -10.52
C VAL A 205 13.91 -9.43 -9.65
N ASP A 206 13.48 -9.25 -8.41
CA ASP A 206 13.17 -10.37 -7.52
C ASP A 206 11.82 -11.02 -7.87
N SER A 207 11.79 -12.35 -7.91
CA SER A 207 10.54 -13.12 -7.99
C SER A 207 10.05 -13.59 -6.63
N GLN A 208 10.95 -13.63 -5.64
CA GLN A 208 10.65 -14.02 -4.27
C GLN A 208 11.68 -13.40 -3.34
N THR A 209 11.21 -12.79 -2.25
CA THR A 209 12.07 -12.19 -1.23
C THR A 209 11.64 -12.62 0.16
N PHE A 210 12.63 -12.98 0.98
CA PHE A 210 12.53 -13.20 2.41
C PHE A 210 13.34 -12.12 3.13
N ALA A 211 12.75 -11.52 4.18
CA ALA A 211 13.49 -10.63 5.05
C ALA A 211 13.15 -10.86 6.52
N THR A 212 14.15 -10.70 7.38
CA THR A 212 14.01 -10.70 8.84
C THR A 212 14.39 -9.34 9.39
N PHE A 213 13.69 -8.95 10.44
CA PHE A 213 13.84 -7.65 11.11
C PHE A 213 14.08 -7.86 12.59
N GLU A 214 15.11 -7.25 13.13
CA GLU A 214 15.48 -7.27 14.55
C GLU A 214 15.20 -5.89 15.16
N TYR A 215 14.64 -5.86 16.37
CA TYR A 215 14.24 -4.63 17.07
C TYR A 215 14.95 -4.51 18.42
N ASP A 216 15.26 -3.28 18.86
CA ASP A 216 15.96 -3.00 20.13
C ASP A 216 15.25 -3.58 21.36
N ASN A 217 13.92 -3.72 21.30
CA ASN A 217 13.11 -4.27 22.40
C ASN A 217 13.12 -5.80 22.46
N GLY A 218 13.92 -6.47 21.60
CA GLY A 218 14.03 -7.91 21.46
C GLY A 218 12.95 -8.58 20.60
N ALA A 219 12.02 -7.81 20.04
CA ALA A 219 11.06 -8.36 19.08
C ALA A 219 11.76 -8.72 17.76
N MET A 220 11.20 -9.69 17.05
CA MET A 220 11.65 -10.08 15.71
C MET A 220 10.49 -10.14 14.74
N ALA A 221 10.74 -9.86 13.48
CA ALA A 221 9.75 -10.08 12.44
C ALA A 221 10.33 -10.77 11.22
N HIS A 222 9.44 -11.41 10.47
CA HIS A 222 9.76 -12.08 9.23
C HIS A 222 8.73 -11.75 8.16
N MET A 223 9.20 -11.36 6.98
CA MET A 223 8.34 -11.19 5.82
C MET A 223 8.73 -12.14 4.68
N GLN A 224 7.72 -12.54 3.92
CA GLN A 224 7.88 -13.27 2.67
C GLN A 224 6.95 -12.68 1.62
N CYS A 225 7.50 -12.47 0.41
CA CYS A 225 6.70 -12.16 -0.77
C CYS A 225 7.15 -13.00 -1.97
N SER A 226 6.23 -13.31 -2.89
CA SER A 226 6.53 -14.21 -4.00
C SER A 226 5.60 -14.05 -5.19
N PHE A 227 6.19 -14.14 -6.40
CA PHE A 227 5.49 -14.40 -7.67
C PHE A 227 5.63 -15.86 -8.12
N ASN A 228 6.39 -16.71 -7.39
CA ASN A 228 6.64 -18.09 -7.77
C ASN A 228 5.52 -19.05 -7.37
N GLY A 229 4.61 -18.63 -6.50
CA GLY A 229 3.51 -19.47 -6.02
C GLY A 229 2.59 -18.76 -5.04
N CYS A 230 1.44 -19.39 -4.78
CA CYS A 230 0.51 -18.91 -3.78
C CYS A 230 1.05 -19.17 -2.38
N LEU A 231 1.31 -18.12 -1.62
CA LEU A 231 1.65 -18.20 -0.21
C LEU A 231 0.38 -18.32 0.64
N GLN A 232 0.53 -18.53 1.94
CA GLN A 232 -0.60 -18.55 2.87
C GLN A 232 -1.34 -17.22 2.94
N ASN A 233 -0.62 -16.12 2.65
CA ASN A 233 -1.18 -14.75 2.67
C ASN A 233 -1.81 -14.44 4.03
N GLU A 234 -1.03 -14.62 5.10
CA GLU A 234 -1.44 -14.44 6.49
C GLU A 234 -0.50 -13.48 7.20
N ILE A 235 -1.06 -12.79 8.21
CA ILE A 235 -0.28 -12.02 9.18
C ILE A 235 -0.52 -12.65 10.55
N VAL A 236 0.54 -12.96 11.28
CA VAL A 236 0.48 -13.45 12.66
C VAL A 236 1.30 -12.53 13.55
N ILE A 237 0.64 -11.91 14.51
CA ILE A 237 1.23 -11.03 15.52
C ILE A 237 1.20 -11.77 16.84
N VAL A 238 2.36 -12.14 17.37
CA VAL A 238 2.50 -12.90 18.61
C VAL A 238 2.90 -11.96 19.75
N GLY A 239 2.15 -12.02 20.84
CA GLY A 239 2.44 -11.30 22.07
C GLY A 239 2.65 -12.25 23.26
N GLU A 240 2.97 -11.69 24.43
CA GLU A 240 3.24 -12.46 25.67
C GLU A 240 2.04 -13.27 26.15
N THR A 241 0.82 -12.81 25.88
CA THR A 241 -0.41 -13.39 26.43
C THR A 241 -1.38 -13.91 25.36
N GLY A 242 -0.99 -13.87 24.09
CA GLY A 242 -1.83 -14.33 23.00
C GLY A 242 -1.24 -13.99 21.63
N PHE A 243 -2.06 -14.18 20.60
CA PHE A 243 -1.69 -13.81 19.23
C PHE A 243 -2.91 -13.32 18.44
N ILE A 244 -2.64 -12.49 17.43
CA ILE A 244 -3.62 -12.06 16.45
C ILE A 244 -3.24 -12.65 15.10
N LYS A 245 -4.24 -13.20 14.39
CA LYS A 245 -4.09 -13.69 13.03
C LYS A 245 -5.03 -12.91 12.11
N VAL A 246 -4.47 -12.31 11.05
CA VAL A 246 -5.24 -11.70 9.95
C VAL A 246 -5.26 -12.69 8.80
N SER A 247 -6.46 -13.02 8.33
CA SER A 247 -6.67 -13.97 7.25
C SER A 247 -6.52 -13.32 5.87
N ALA A 248 -6.25 -14.14 4.86
CA ALA A 248 -6.28 -13.70 3.46
C ALA A 248 -7.67 -13.15 3.09
N PRO A 249 -7.71 -12.08 2.25
CA PRO A 249 -6.61 -11.38 1.60
C PRO A 249 -6.01 -10.28 2.50
N THR A 250 -4.73 -10.38 2.87
CA THR A 250 -4.12 -9.49 3.87
C THR A 250 -3.86 -8.06 3.39
N GLN A 251 -3.86 -7.83 2.08
CA GLN A 251 -3.80 -6.49 1.48
C GLN A 251 -5.16 -5.75 1.56
N ALA A 252 -6.26 -6.50 1.69
CA ALA A 252 -7.62 -5.98 1.80
C ALA A 252 -8.42 -6.78 2.85
N PRO A 253 -8.01 -6.73 4.13
CA PRO A 253 -8.50 -7.68 5.13
C PRO A 253 -9.92 -7.35 5.58
N ASP A 254 -10.73 -8.38 5.71
CA ASP A 254 -12.06 -8.32 6.32
C ASP A 254 -12.18 -9.13 7.60
N THR A 255 -11.25 -10.07 7.84
CA THR A 255 -11.34 -11.02 8.95
C THR A 255 -10.02 -11.13 9.71
N TYR A 256 -10.11 -11.10 11.03
CA TYR A 256 -9.02 -11.42 11.94
C TYR A 256 -9.51 -12.22 13.13
N SER A 257 -8.61 -12.90 13.81
CA SER A 257 -8.89 -13.57 15.08
C SER A 257 -7.89 -13.17 16.15
N ILE A 258 -8.36 -13.10 17.40
CA ILE A 258 -7.52 -12.93 18.59
C ILE A 258 -7.64 -14.17 19.42
N THR A 259 -6.50 -14.80 19.73
CA THR A 259 -6.40 -15.92 20.66
C THR A 259 -5.67 -15.43 21.89
N THR A 260 -6.33 -15.48 23.07
CA THR A 260 -5.74 -15.05 24.33
C THR A 260 -5.69 -16.19 25.33
N ARG A 261 -4.70 -16.14 26.21
CA ARG A 261 -4.55 -17.02 27.34
C ARG A 261 -5.71 -16.82 28.33
N GLN A 262 -6.31 -17.90 28.82
CA GLN A 262 -7.48 -17.79 29.71
C GLN A 262 -7.19 -17.95 31.22
N ASP A 263 -6.09 -18.64 31.60
CA ASP A 263 -5.81 -19.00 32.99
C ASP A 263 -4.33 -18.97 33.35
N GLU A 264 -4.04 -18.78 34.67
CA GLU A 264 -2.70 -18.94 35.26
C GLU A 264 -2.13 -20.37 35.11
N LYS A 265 -3.00 -21.35 34.86
CA LYS A 265 -2.66 -22.77 34.65
C LYS A 265 -2.52 -23.10 33.13
N PHE A 266 -2.01 -22.21 32.37
CA PHE A 266 -1.75 -22.44 30.94
C PHE A 266 -0.75 -23.59 30.75
N ASP A 267 -1.17 -24.61 30.01
CA ASP A 267 -0.24 -25.61 29.48
C ASP A 267 0.43 -25.08 28.22
N PRO A 268 1.72 -24.71 28.28
CA PRO A 268 2.41 -24.13 27.13
C PRO A 268 2.51 -25.08 25.93
N LEU A 269 2.39 -26.40 26.15
CA LEU A 269 2.46 -27.41 25.10
C LEU A 269 1.12 -27.56 24.37
N LEU A 270 0.00 -27.29 25.02
CA LEU A 270 -1.33 -27.46 24.45
C LEU A 270 -1.87 -26.20 23.79
N GLN A 271 -1.23 -25.05 24.01
CA GLN A 271 -1.60 -23.72 23.44
C GLN A 271 -3.12 -23.44 23.47
N ARG A 272 -3.81 -23.93 24.50
CA ARG A 272 -5.26 -23.74 24.63
C ARG A 272 -5.55 -22.33 25.10
N GLY A 273 -6.13 -21.54 24.22
CA GLY A 273 -6.60 -20.20 24.52
C GLY A 273 -8.04 -20.02 24.04
N LYS A 274 -8.66 -18.92 24.42
CA LYS A 274 -9.94 -18.50 23.85
C LYS A 274 -9.66 -17.74 22.56
N THR A 275 -10.25 -18.21 21.47
CA THR A 275 -10.19 -17.53 20.18
C THR A 275 -11.50 -16.80 19.90
N VAL A 276 -11.41 -15.54 19.53
CA VAL A 276 -12.52 -14.74 19.02
C VAL A 276 -12.18 -14.35 17.60
N THR A 277 -13.06 -14.67 16.65
CA THR A 277 -12.94 -14.25 15.26
C THR A 277 -13.89 -13.10 15.00
N VAL A 278 -13.39 -12.05 14.34
CA VAL A 278 -14.14 -10.85 13.96
C VAL A 278 -14.05 -10.72 12.45
N THR A 279 -15.21 -10.62 11.83
CA THR A 279 -15.33 -10.33 10.38
C THR A 279 -16.03 -8.98 10.22
N THR A 280 -15.42 -8.12 9.43
CA THR A 280 -15.98 -6.82 9.04
C THR A 280 -16.18 -6.85 7.53
N PRO A 281 -17.35 -7.27 7.05
CA PRO A 281 -17.61 -7.39 5.62
C PRO A 281 -17.40 -6.07 4.91
N LEU A 282 -16.79 -6.12 3.73
CA LEU A 282 -16.72 -4.99 2.83
C LEU A 282 -18.05 -4.87 2.06
N ASP A 283 -18.43 -3.67 1.69
CA ASP A 283 -19.62 -3.40 0.91
C ASP A 283 -19.24 -2.80 -0.48
N PRO A 284 -19.55 -3.49 -1.56
CA PRO A 284 -20.07 -4.87 -1.67
C PRO A 284 -19.04 -5.93 -1.24
N PRO A 285 -19.46 -7.18 -0.95
CA PRO A 285 -18.56 -8.26 -0.52
C PRO A 285 -17.44 -8.58 -1.52
N HIS A 286 -16.37 -9.23 -1.05
CA HIS A 286 -15.16 -9.50 -1.84
C HIS A 286 -15.37 -10.36 -3.09
N TYR A 287 -16.30 -11.32 -3.07
CA TYR A 287 -16.37 -12.37 -4.09
C TYR A 287 -17.66 -12.26 -4.91
N GLY A 288 -17.51 -11.98 -6.21
CA GLY A 288 -18.56 -12.14 -7.21
C GLY A 288 -19.65 -11.07 -7.24
N GLU A 289 -19.77 -10.25 -6.21
CA GLU A 289 -20.85 -9.27 -6.06
C GLU A 289 -20.41 -7.80 -6.27
N ALA A 290 -19.14 -7.59 -6.60
CA ALA A 290 -18.58 -6.28 -6.92
C ALA A 290 -18.26 -6.14 -8.41
N PRO A 291 -19.26 -6.01 -9.28
CA PRO A 291 -19.05 -5.99 -10.72
C PRO A 291 -18.17 -4.81 -11.14
N GLY A 292 -17.22 -5.08 -12.01
CA GLY A 292 -16.36 -4.08 -12.63
C GLY A 292 -15.02 -3.84 -11.93
N TYR A 293 -14.78 -4.36 -10.72
CA TYR A 293 -13.45 -4.34 -10.08
C TYR A 293 -12.55 -5.44 -10.65
N ASN A 294 -11.26 -5.10 -10.81
CA ASN A 294 -10.25 -6.03 -11.32
C ASN A 294 -9.57 -6.83 -10.21
N PHE A 295 -9.47 -6.27 -9.00
CA PHE A 295 -8.76 -6.88 -7.88
C PHE A 295 -9.65 -7.09 -6.67
N VAL A 296 -9.37 -8.17 -5.94
CA VAL A 296 -10.09 -8.52 -4.72
C VAL A 296 -9.93 -7.44 -3.66
N GLY A 297 -11.05 -6.98 -3.12
CA GLY A 297 -11.08 -5.98 -2.04
C GLY A 297 -10.98 -4.53 -2.49
N SER A 298 -10.88 -4.25 -3.80
CA SER A 298 -10.73 -2.89 -4.32
C SER A 298 -11.86 -1.92 -3.95
N GLN A 299 -13.05 -2.43 -3.60
CA GLN A 299 -14.10 -1.59 -3.00
C GLN A 299 -13.62 -0.87 -1.73
N GLY A 300 -12.61 -1.41 -1.05
CA GLY A 300 -12.01 -0.81 0.13
C GLY A 300 -11.18 0.46 -0.13
N PHE A 301 -10.89 0.81 -1.38
CA PHE A 301 -10.33 2.14 -1.71
C PHE A 301 -11.21 3.29 -1.23
N VAL A 302 -12.50 3.05 -0.99
CA VAL A 302 -13.39 4.06 -0.39
C VAL A 302 -12.86 4.56 0.95
N TYR A 303 -12.27 3.69 1.77
CA TYR A 303 -11.75 4.08 3.08
C TYR A 303 -10.52 5.00 2.97
N GLU A 304 -9.66 4.75 2.00
CA GLU A 304 -8.51 5.60 1.70
C GLU A 304 -8.95 6.96 1.13
N ALA A 305 -9.88 6.97 0.18
CA ALA A 305 -10.42 8.21 -0.39
C ALA A 305 -11.12 9.07 0.68
N MET A 306 -11.85 8.45 1.62
CA MET A 306 -12.45 9.16 2.75
C MET A 306 -11.38 9.76 3.68
N ALA A 307 -10.28 9.04 3.94
CA ALA A 307 -9.16 9.55 4.74
C ALA A 307 -8.47 10.75 4.05
N VAL A 308 -8.33 10.71 2.73
CA VAL A 308 -7.86 11.87 1.96
C VAL A 308 -8.80 13.06 2.13
N HIS A 309 -10.12 12.87 2.00
CA HIS A 309 -11.09 13.97 2.20
C HIS A 309 -11.03 14.53 3.62
N GLU A 310 -10.86 13.68 4.63
CA GLU A 310 -10.66 14.12 6.02
C GLU A 310 -9.41 15.00 6.14
N ALA A 311 -8.29 14.57 5.55
CA ALA A 311 -7.04 15.33 5.59
C ALA A 311 -7.18 16.71 4.91
N LEU A 312 -7.78 16.75 3.73
CA LEU A 312 -8.00 18.00 2.99
C LEU A 312 -8.93 18.96 3.77
N LYS A 313 -10.01 18.44 4.34
CA LYS A 313 -10.94 19.22 5.18
C LYS A 313 -10.24 19.83 6.39
N ASN A 314 -9.33 19.08 7.03
CA ASN A 314 -8.56 19.53 8.19
C ASN A 314 -7.28 20.30 7.79
N LYS A 315 -7.01 20.49 6.51
CA LYS A 315 -5.81 21.13 5.98
C LYS A 315 -4.51 20.48 6.46
N TRP A 316 -4.51 19.17 6.59
CA TRP A 316 -3.32 18.40 6.91
C TRP A 316 -2.43 18.26 5.67
N ILE A 317 -1.12 18.23 5.89
CA ILE A 317 -0.15 17.96 4.82
C ILE A 317 0.18 16.45 4.70
N GLU A 318 -0.21 15.65 5.68
CA GLU A 318 -0.08 14.18 5.74
C GLU A 318 -1.23 13.60 6.57
N HIS A 319 -1.56 12.34 6.37
CA HIS A 319 -2.58 11.68 7.19
C HIS A 319 -1.93 10.97 8.40
N PRO A 320 -2.46 11.11 9.64
CA PRO A 320 -1.84 10.53 10.84
C PRO A 320 -1.80 8.99 10.84
N GLU A 321 -2.65 8.32 10.09
CA GLU A 321 -2.60 6.86 9.93
C GLU A 321 -1.60 6.39 8.85
N MET A 322 -1.10 7.30 8.00
CA MET A 322 -0.05 7.05 7.01
C MET A 322 0.91 8.26 6.97
N PRO A 323 1.66 8.50 8.03
CA PRO A 323 2.56 9.65 8.10
C PRO A 323 3.74 9.50 7.14
N LEU A 324 4.18 10.61 6.56
CA LEU A 324 5.28 10.65 5.60
C LEU A 324 6.60 10.13 6.19
N ALA A 325 6.78 10.26 7.50
CA ALA A 325 7.93 9.69 8.20
C ALA A 325 7.96 8.15 8.12
N GLU A 326 6.81 7.50 8.15
CA GLU A 326 6.69 6.04 8.02
C GLU A 326 6.89 5.59 6.57
N THR A 327 6.34 6.33 5.60
CA THR A 327 6.63 6.13 4.17
C THR A 327 8.14 6.18 3.90
N LEU A 328 8.84 7.18 4.43
CA LEU A 328 10.30 7.29 4.29
C LEU A 328 11.05 6.16 5.01
N ALA A 329 10.61 5.77 6.20
CA ALA A 329 11.21 4.65 6.93
C ALA A 329 11.07 3.33 6.13
N MET A 330 9.91 3.08 5.52
CA MET A 330 9.66 1.93 4.65
C MET A 330 10.56 1.95 3.41
N ALA A 331 10.71 3.10 2.75
CA ALA A 331 11.62 3.24 1.62
C ALA A 331 13.06 2.92 2.01
N LYS A 332 13.54 3.39 3.18
CA LYS A 332 14.87 3.07 3.71
C LYS A 332 15.06 1.59 4.03
N ILE A 333 14.03 0.92 4.56
CA ILE A 333 14.04 -0.52 4.79
C ILE A 333 14.18 -1.25 3.45
N PHE A 334 13.42 -0.84 2.44
CA PHE A 334 13.48 -1.46 1.11
C PHE A 334 14.82 -1.22 0.41
N ASP A 335 15.45 -0.06 0.58
CA ASP A 335 16.80 0.17 0.08
C ASP A 335 17.82 -0.80 0.73
N GLN A 336 17.71 -1.07 2.04
CA GLN A 336 18.54 -2.06 2.73
C GLN A 336 18.30 -3.48 2.23
N VAL A 337 17.04 -3.87 2.01
CA VAL A 337 16.68 -5.18 1.43
C VAL A 337 17.27 -5.31 0.02
N ARG A 338 17.02 -4.32 -0.85
CA ARG A 338 17.51 -4.31 -2.23
C ARG A 338 19.03 -4.39 -2.32
N ALA A 339 19.73 -3.66 -1.47
CA ALA A 339 21.20 -3.71 -1.42
C ALA A 339 21.72 -5.11 -1.09
N GLN A 340 21.06 -5.86 -0.20
CA GLN A 340 21.48 -7.22 0.19
C GLN A 340 21.14 -8.26 -0.87
N ILE A 341 20.02 -8.14 -1.57
CA ILE A 341 19.60 -9.09 -2.60
C ILE A 341 20.17 -8.76 -4.00
N GLY A 342 20.88 -7.64 -4.14
CA GLY A 342 21.44 -7.19 -5.42
C GLY A 342 20.42 -6.63 -6.40
N LEU A 343 19.22 -6.25 -5.93
CA LEU A 343 18.19 -5.63 -6.78
C LEU A 343 18.52 -4.17 -7.02
N ARG A 344 18.78 -3.82 -8.28
CA ARG A 344 19.05 -2.44 -8.71
C ARG A 344 18.09 -1.99 -9.79
N TYR A 345 17.71 -0.73 -9.69
CA TYR A 345 16.90 -0.05 -10.69
C TYR A 345 17.70 1.06 -11.38
N PRO A 346 17.29 1.52 -12.59
CA PRO A 346 18.00 2.54 -13.35
C PRO A 346 18.19 3.88 -12.61
N TRP A 347 17.40 4.15 -11.58
CA TRP A 347 17.45 5.39 -10.77
C TRP A 347 18.36 5.28 -9.55
N ASP A 348 18.92 4.12 -9.29
CA ASP A 348 19.89 3.96 -8.21
C ASP A 348 21.22 4.58 -8.64
N LYS A 349 21.76 5.47 -7.84
CA LYS A 349 23.09 6.03 -8.07
C LYS A 349 24.13 5.06 -7.54
N ASP A 350 25.27 4.96 -8.25
CA ASP A 350 26.45 4.21 -7.82
C ASP A 350 27.07 4.78 -6.54
#